data_5aa7ff1bf86755345f7a1a3aa6275666
#
_entry.id   5aa7ff1bf86755345f7a1a3aa6275666
#
_cell.length_a   1.000
_cell.length_b   1.000
_cell.length_c   1.000
_cell.angle_alpha   90.00
_cell.angle_beta   90.00
_cell.angle_gamma   90.00
#
_symmetry.space_group_name_H-M   'P 1'
#
loop_
_entity.id
_entity.type
_entity.pdbx_description
1 polymer ?
#
loop_
_entity_poly.entity_id
_entity_poly.type
_entity_poly.pdbx_seq_one_letter_code
_entity_poly.pdbx_strand_id
1 'polypeptide(L)'
;VGTARQQGFAALVLAMAAAGATAQPAVIYELGGKFDKSFNQAAYQGAERWKKETGKTYLEFEVQNAAQREQAARRFAERGANPVVGIGFPQASSIEAVAKSFPNQRFAIIDMVVALPNVQSFVFREHEGSFLVGMLAALASKTGKVGFVGGMDIPLVRKFLCGYEQGARYARPQVQVMSSMTGTTPAAWTDPARGAELTKAQIAQGVDVVFAAAGTTGLGIMQAAKDAGKLSIGVDSNQNHLHPGSVLTSMVKRTDLAVYQAFKGVTPGITALGLKEGGLDYAMDEHNAKLVSADMKKQVEAARADIISGKLPVVDFTVANACK
;
A
#
# COMPACT_ATOMS: atom_id res chain seq x y z
N VAL A 1 53.14 -8.64 -72.30
CA VAL A 1 53.35 -9.07 -70.94
C VAL A 1 52.68 -8.02 -70.08
N GLY A 2 51.41 -8.26 -69.64
CA GLY A 2 50.62 -7.34 -68.84
C GLY A 2 50.18 -8.05 -67.58
N THR A 3 50.63 -7.58 -66.45
CA THR A 3 50.29 -8.08 -65.13
C THR A 3 49.02 -7.38 -64.62
N ALA A 4 47.91 -8.16 -64.49
CA ALA A 4 46.70 -7.70 -63.86
C ALA A 4 46.83 -7.65 -62.30
N ARG A 5 46.65 -6.47 -61.73
CA ARG A 5 46.55 -6.26 -60.30
C ARG A 5 45.07 -6.56 -59.83
N GLN A 6 44.88 -7.63 -59.11
CA GLN A 6 43.63 -7.88 -58.37
C GLN A 6 43.58 -6.96 -57.14
N GLN A 7 42.61 -6.06 -57.11
CA GLN A 7 42.22 -5.32 -55.90
C GLN A 7 41.17 -6.12 -55.14
N GLY A 8 41.53 -6.68 -54.01
CA GLY A 8 40.62 -7.32 -53.06
C GLY A 8 39.86 -6.26 -52.26
N PHE A 9 38.57 -6.19 -52.45
CA PHE A 9 37.67 -5.44 -51.57
C PHE A 9 37.42 -6.27 -50.30
N ALA A 10 38.00 -5.84 -49.18
CA ALA A 10 37.66 -6.35 -47.86
C ALA A 10 36.39 -5.66 -47.40
N ALA A 11 35.26 -6.38 -47.46
CA ALA A 11 34.02 -5.93 -46.87
C ALA A 11 34.09 -6.05 -45.32
N LEU A 12 34.23 -4.91 -44.67
CA LEU A 12 34.16 -4.82 -43.19
C LEU A 12 32.69 -4.93 -42.77
N VAL A 13 32.27 -6.10 -42.32
CA VAL A 13 30.94 -6.31 -41.71
C VAL A 13 30.99 -5.73 -40.30
N LEU A 14 30.47 -4.50 -40.13
CA LEU A 14 30.18 -3.93 -38.79
C LEU A 14 29.01 -4.68 -38.21
N ALA A 15 29.28 -5.66 -37.35
CA ALA A 15 28.27 -6.24 -36.45
C ALA A 15 27.89 -5.18 -35.41
N MET A 16 26.85 -4.41 -35.67
CA MET A 16 26.19 -3.63 -34.62
C MET A 16 25.57 -4.61 -33.61
N ALA A 17 26.30 -4.82 -32.52
CA ALA A 17 25.70 -5.40 -31.32
C ALA A 17 24.60 -4.44 -30.86
N ALA A 18 23.36 -4.72 -31.23
CA ALA A 18 22.19 -4.12 -30.59
C ALA A 18 22.23 -4.55 -29.12
N ALA A 19 22.87 -3.72 -28.27
CA ALA A 19 22.69 -3.81 -26.85
C ALA A 19 21.17 -3.67 -26.61
N GLY A 20 20.50 -4.78 -26.38
CA GLY A 20 19.07 -4.80 -26.08
C GLY A 20 18.83 -3.90 -24.88
N ALA A 21 18.33 -2.69 -25.13
CA ALA A 21 17.89 -1.80 -24.07
C ALA A 21 16.87 -2.57 -23.26
N THR A 22 17.24 -2.98 -22.05
CA THR A 22 16.27 -3.62 -21.14
C THR A 22 15.14 -2.63 -20.93
N ALA A 23 13.91 -3.04 -21.27
CA ALA A 23 12.73 -2.19 -21.13
C ALA A 23 12.66 -1.65 -19.69
N GLN A 24 12.52 -0.32 -19.57
CA GLN A 24 12.39 0.32 -18.26
C GLN A 24 11.04 -0.02 -17.65
N PRO A 25 10.97 -0.36 -16.35
CA PRO A 25 9.69 -0.44 -15.67
C PRO A 25 9.07 0.96 -15.53
N ALA A 26 7.74 0.99 -15.38
CA ALA A 26 6.99 2.21 -15.16
C ALA A 26 6.03 2.05 -13.98
N VAL A 27 5.81 3.12 -13.22
CA VAL A 27 4.83 3.17 -12.13
C VAL A 27 3.88 4.35 -12.30
N ILE A 28 2.60 4.11 -12.03
CA ILE A 28 1.54 5.12 -12.08
C ILE A 28 0.96 5.25 -10.67
N TYR A 29 1.28 6.37 -10.01
CA TYR A 29 0.77 6.69 -8.68
C TYR A 29 -0.65 7.24 -8.77
N GLU A 30 -1.48 6.89 -7.78
CA GLU A 30 -2.86 7.35 -7.68
C GLU A 30 -2.94 8.76 -7.07
N LEU A 31 -4.17 9.31 -7.02
CA LEU A 31 -4.46 10.62 -6.41
C LEU A 31 -3.82 10.76 -5.02
N GLY A 32 -3.32 11.95 -4.72
CA GLY A 32 -2.51 12.22 -3.53
C GLY A 32 -1.01 12.33 -3.84
N GLY A 33 -0.57 11.76 -4.97
CA GLY A 33 0.82 11.80 -5.42
C GLY A 33 1.78 10.97 -4.58
N LYS A 34 3.00 10.78 -5.06
CA LYS A 34 4.02 9.88 -4.48
C LYS A 34 4.56 10.29 -3.10
N PHE A 35 4.22 11.48 -2.61
CA PHE A 35 4.61 11.98 -1.30
C PHE A 35 3.45 12.12 -0.32
N ASP A 36 2.40 11.31 -0.48
CA ASP A 36 1.19 11.29 0.34
C ASP A 36 1.40 10.88 1.82
N LYS A 37 2.63 10.53 2.19
CA LYS A 37 3.04 9.99 3.49
C LYS A 37 2.42 8.64 3.84
N SER A 38 1.76 7.97 2.91
CA SER A 38 1.01 6.73 3.11
C SER A 38 1.27 5.74 1.98
N PHE A 39 0.25 5.41 1.18
CA PHE A 39 0.20 4.35 0.20
C PHE A 39 1.10 4.58 -1.03
N ASN A 40 0.97 5.74 -1.68
CA ASN A 40 1.82 6.05 -2.83
C ASN A 40 3.28 6.26 -2.43
N GLN A 41 3.54 6.82 -1.24
CA GLN A 41 4.91 6.95 -0.75
C GLN A 41 5.56 5.59 -0.51
N ALA A 42 4.82 4.61 0.02
CA ALA A 42 5.33 3.24 0.14
C ALA A 42 5.69 2.66 -1.25
N ALA A 43 4.81 2.84 -2.24
CA ALA A 43 5.08 2.41 -3.62
C ALA A 43 6.35 3.07 -4.19
N TYR A 44 6.50 4.39 -4.00
CA TYR A 44 7.69 5.14 -4.40
C TYR A 44 8.97 4.60 -3.75
N GLN A 45 8.93 4.29 -2.46
CA GLN A 45 10.08 3.72 -1.75
C GLN A 45 10.51 2.37 -2.36
N GLY A 46 9.56 1.55 -2.80
CA GLY A 46 9.85 0.29 -3.50
C GLY A 46 10.56 0.49 -4.84
N ALA A 47 10.09 1.47 -5.63
CA ALA A 47 10.71 1.84 -6.90
C ALA A 47 12.13 2.41 -6.71
N GLU A 48 12.32 3.31 -5.74
CA GLU A 48 13.63 3.89 -5.43
C GLU A 48 14.60 2.85 -4.86
N ARG A 49 14.11 1.91 -4.06
CA ARG A 49 14.92 0.77 -3.60
C ARG A 49 15.44 -0.05 -4.78
N TRP A 50 14.57 -0.40 -5.73
CA TRP A 50 14.95 -1.13 -6.92
C TRP A 50 15.97 -0.36 -7.76
N LYS A 51 15.76 0.94 -7.97
CA LYS A 51 16.68 1.84 -8.67
C LYS A 51 18.06 1.87 -7.99
N LYS A 52 18.09 2.01 -6.65
CA LYS A 52 19.33 2.04 -5.87
C LYS A 52 20.10 0.72 -5.97
N GLU A 53 19.42 -0.41 -5.91
CA GLU A 53 20.05 -1.73 -5.92
C GLU A 53 20.54 -2.14 -7.32
N THR A 54 19.84 -1.71 -8.39
CA THR A 54 20.16 -2.13 -9.75
C THR A 54 20.95 -1.11 -10.55
N GLY A 55 21.00 0.15 -10.12
CA GLY A 55 21.54 1.27 -10.89
C GLY A 55 20.72 1.65 -12.13
N LYS A 56 19.56 1.02 -12.34
CA LYS A 56 18.67 1.27 -13.47
C LYS A 56 17.68 2.38 -13.15
N THR A 57 17.10 2.97 -14.20
CA THR A 57 16.05 3.99 -14.09
C THR A 57 14.68 3.39 -14.38
N TYR A 58 13.63 4.06 -13.93
CA TYR A 58 12.24 3.73 -14.22
C TYR A 58 11.48 4.99 -14.65
N LEU A 59 10.29 4.78 -15.25
CA LEU A 59 9.36 5.85 -15.63
C LEU A 59 8.30 6.00 -14.55
N GLU A 60 7.82 7.22 -14.33
CA GLU A 60 6.77 7.48 -13.34
C GLU A 60 5.75 8.49 -13.83
N PHE A 61 4.52 8.39 -13.31
CA PHE A 61 3.45 9.35 -13.54
C PHE A 61 2.57 9.45 -12.30
N GLU A 62 2.18 10.68 -11.94
CA GLU A 62 1.27 10.97 -10.84
C GLU A 62 -0.08 11.40 -11.41
N VAL A 63 -1.12 10.62 -11.14
CA VAL A 63 -2.48 10.88 -11.62
C VAL A 63 -3.06 12.10 -10.89
N GLN A 64 -3.61 13.04 -11.65
CA GLN A 64 -4.31 14.22 -11.14
C GLN A 64 -5.84 14.13 -11.31
N ASN A 65 -6.29 13.25 -12.21
CA ASN A 65 -7.71 12.98 -12.43
C ASN A 65 -7.89 11.56 -13.05
N ALA A 66 -9.11 11.05 -12.97
CA ALA A 66 -9.42 9.68 -13.39
C ALA A 66 -9.08 9.37 -14.86
N ALA A 67 -9.27 10.35 -15.78
CA ALA A 67 -9.04 10.13 -17.21
C ALA A 67 -7.55 9.89 -17.54
N GLN A 68 -6.64 10.35 -16.70
CA GLN A 68 -5.21 10.19 -16.92
C GLN A 68 -4.70 8.78 -16.67
N ARG A 69 -5.45 7.92 -15.95
CA ARG A 69 -5.01 6.55 -15.61
C ARG A 69 -4.72 5.72 -16.85
N GLU A 70 -5.70 5.59 -17.75
CA GLU A 70 -5.52 4.81 -18.98
C GLU A 70 -4.53 5.48 -19.93
N GLN A 71 -4.56 6.80 -20.06
CA GLN A 71 -3.62 7.53 -20.91
C GLN A 71 -2.17 7.31 -20.49
N ALA A 72 -1.88 7.33 -19.19
CA ALA A 72 -0.54 7.07 -18.66
C ALA A 72 -0.11 5.62 -18.91
N ALA A 73 -0.97 4.65 -18.61
CA ALA A 73 -0.68 3.24 -18.84
C ALA A 73 -0.41 2.94 -20.31
N ARG A 74 -1.24 3.46 -21.22
CA ARG A 74 -1.09 3.31 -22.67
C ARG A 74 0.19 3.95 -23.19
N ARG A 75 0.48 5.18 -22.75
CA ARG A 75 1.72 5.90 -23.13
C ARG A 75 2.97 5.12 -22.70
N PHE A 76 2.98 4.54 -21.51
CA PHE A 76 4.09 3.73 -21.06
C PHE A 76 4.22 2.42 -21.86
N ALA A 77 3.10 1.76 -22.14
CA ALA A 77 3.08 0.56 -22.96
C ALA A 77 3.59 0.84 -24.39
N GLU A 78 3.14 1.91 -25.05
CA GLU A 78 3.58 2.34 -26.37
C GLU A 78 5.09 2.67 -26.43
N ARG A 79 5.66 3.12 -25.31
CA ARG A 79 7.11 3.36 -25.16
C ARG A 79 7.89 2.08 -24.86
N GLY A 80 7.23 0.93 -24.77
CA GLY A 80 7.87 -0.34 -24.46
C GLY A 80 8.24 -0.51 -22.98
N ALA A 81 7.67 0.28 -22.07
CA ALA A 81 7.89 0.09 -20.64
C ALA A 81 7.41 -1.30 -20.19
N ASN A 82 8.23 -1.99 -19.39
CA ASN A 82 7.93 -3.35 -18.97
C ASN A 82 8.65 -3.69 -17.65
N PRO A 83 7.88 -3.95 -16.55
CA PRO A 83 6.42 -3.86 -16.44
C PRO A 83 5.87 -2.43 -16.35
N VAL A 84 4.55 -2.28 -16.57
CA VAL A 84 3.78 -1.09 -16.18
C VAL A 84 2.98 -1.44 -14.92
N VAL A 85 3.20 -0.69 -13.85
CA VAL A 85 2.60 -0.94 -12.51
C VAL A 85 1.60 0.16 -12.17
N GLY A 86 0.34 -0.21 -11.98
CA GLY A 86 -0.71 0.67 -11.48
C GLY A 86 -0.84 0.59 -9.96
N ILE A 87 -0.80 1.72 -9.27
CA ILE A 87 -0.90 1.80 -7.82
C ILE A 87 -2.34 2.09 -7.41
N GLY A 88 -2.98 1.10 -6.75
CA GLY A 88 -4.31 1.23 -6.18
C GLY A 88 -5.44 0.71 -7.08
N PHE A 89 -6.51 0.28 -6.41
CA PHE A 89 -7.70 -0.31 -7.05
C PHE A 89 -8.32 0.54 -8.18
N PRO A 90 -8.26 1.90 -8.16
CA PRO A 90 -8.86 2.69 -9.24
C PRO A 90 -8.13 2.55 -10.59
N GLN A 91 -6.90 2.01 -10.60
CA GLN A 91 -6.14 1.74 -11.82
C GLN A 91 -6.62 0.47 -12.56
N ALA A 92 -7.43 -0.39 -11.92
CA ALA A 92 -7.70 -1.74 -12.41
C ALA A 92 -8.30 -1.77 -13.83
N SER A 93 -9.34 -0.98 -14.10
CA SER A 93 -9.97 -0.93 -15.42
C SER A 93 -9.02 -0.41 -16.51
N SER A 94 -8.18 0.55 -16.16
CA SER A 94 -7.16 1.11 -17.06
C SER A 94 -6.05 0.10 -17.38
N ILE A 95 -5.54 -0.58 -16.35
CA ILE A 95 -4.55 -1.64 -16.52
C ILE A 95 -5.15 -2.80 -17.35
N GLU A 96 -6.40 -3.20 -17.09
CA GLU A 96 -7.08 -4.24 -17.85
C GLU A 96 -7.22 -3.89 -19.35
N ALA A 97 -7.71 -2.69 -19.66
CA ALA A 97 -7.89 -2.22 -21.02
C ALA A 97 -6.57 -2.16 -21.80
N VAL A 98 -5.53 -1.63 -21.18
CA VAL A 98 -4.21 -1.50 -21.82
C VAL A 98 -3.52 -2.86 -21.92
N ALA A 99 -3.56 -3.71 -20.90
CA ALA A 99 -2.96 -5.04 -20.94
C ALA A 99 -3.56 -5.95 -22.02
N LYS A 100 -4.86 -5.84 -22.30
CA LYS A 100 -5.51 -6.51 -23.46
C LYS A 100 -4.95 -6.04 -24.80
N SER A 101 -4.62 -4.75 -24.92
CA SER A 101 -4.08 -4.15 -26.16
C SER A 101 -2.59 -4.47 -26.36
N PHE A 102 -1.86 -4.82 -25.29
CA PHE A 102 -0.42 -5.10 -25.31
C PHE A 102 -0.10 -6.48 -24.70
N PRO A 103 -0.54 -7.60 -25.33
CA PRO A 103 -0.46 -8.94 -24.73
C PRO A 103 0.96 -9.45 -24.46
N ASN A 104 1.97 -8.90 -25.15
CA ASN A 104 3.37 -9.29 -24.99
C ASN A 104 4.11 -8.49 -23.89
N GLN A 105 3.48 -7.44 -23.33
CA GLN A 105 4.02 -6.69 -22.22
C GLN A 105 3.50 -7.19 -20.89
N ARG A 106 4.25 -6.92 -19.83
CA ARG A 106 3.88 -7.29 -18.44
C ARG A 106 3.33 -6.08 -17.71
N PHE A 107 2.28 -6.34 -16.93
CA PHE A 107 1.61 -5.35 -16.10
C PHE A 107 1.52 -5.85 -14.67
N ALA A 108 1.41 -4.93 -13.73
CA ALA A 108 1.02 -5.25 -12.36
C ALA A 108 0.00 -4.25 -11.86
N ILE A 109 -0.84 -4.70 -10.95
CA ILE A 109 -1.84 -3.89 -10.26
C ILE A 109 -1.76 -4.13 -8.76
N ILE A 110 -1.87 -3.08 -7.97
CA ILE A 110 -1.89 -3.14 -6.52
C ILE A 110 -3.33 -2.92 -6.03
N ASP A 111 -3.77 -3.74 -5.07
CA ASP A 111 -5.08 -3.67 -4.40
C ASP A 111 -6.30 -4.04 -5.26
N MET A 112 -6.10 -4.69 -6.37
CA MET A 112 -7.20 -5.23 -7.18
C MET A 112 -6.75 -6.47 -7.95
N VAL A 113 -7.71 -7.28 -8.40
CA VAL A 113 -7.45 -8.43 -9.26
C VAL A 113 -7.84 -8.10 -10.68
N VAL A 114 -6.89 -8.23 -11.62
CA VAL A 114 -7.10 -8.20 -13.06
C VAL A 114 -6.68 -9.57 -13.63
N ALA A 115 -7.66 -10.38 -14.01
CA ALA A 115 -7.45 -11.76 -14.44
C ALA A 115 -7.05 -11.84 -15.93
N LEU A 116 -5.82 -11.42 -16.24
CA LEU A 116 -5.23 -11.51 -17.58
C LEU A 116 -3.87 -12.24 -17.54
N PRO A 117 -3.49 -12.94 -18.63
CA PRO A 117 -2.29 -13.77 -18.67
C PRO A 117 -0.97 -12.98 -18.60
N ASN A 118 -1.01 -11.67 -18.72
CA ASN A 118 0.14 -10.77 -18.67
C ASN A 118 0.10 -9.80 -17.48
N VAL A 119 -0.83 -9.99 -16.52
CA VAL A 119 -0.99 -9.13 -15.35
C VAL A 119 -0.69 -9.90 -14.06
N GLN A 120 0.13 -9.32 -13.19
CA GLN A 120 0.27 -9.73 -11.79
C GLN A 120 -0.56 -8.81 -10.89
N SER A 121 -1.42 -9.40 -10.09
CA SER A 121 -2.29 -8.70 -9.15
C SER A 121 -1.77 -8.90 -7.73
N PHE A 122 -1.29 -7.83 -7.10
CA PHE A 122 -0.90 -7.85 -5.69
C PHE A 122 -2.08 -7.44 -4.82
N VAL A 123 -2.50 -8.34 -3.93
CA VAL A 123 -3.53 -8.10 -2.93
C VAL A 123 -2.95 -8.32 -1.54
N PHE A 124 -3.50 -7.63 -0.55
CA PHE A 124 -3.03 -7.75 0.82
C PHE A 124 -4.11 -8.34 1.72
N ARG A 125 -3.68 -8.98 2.81
CA ARG A 125 -4.56 -9.46 3.88
C ARG A 125 -4.64 -8.41 4.98
N GLU A 126 -5.12 -7.21 4.66
CA GLU A 126 -5.11 -6.04 5.53
C GLU A 126 -5.78 -6.29 6.88
N HIS A 127 -6.75 -7.20 6.93
CA HIS A 127 -7.39 -7.65 8.17
C HIS A 127 -6.38 -8.23 9.17
N GLU A 128 -5.32 -8.92 8.71
CA GLU A 128 -4.29 -9.49 9.61
C GLU A 128 -3.45 -8.38 10.28
N GLY A 129 -2.95 -7.39 9.52
CA GLY A 129 -2.19 -6.26 10.07
C GLY A 129 -3.06 -5.35 10.93
N SER A 130 -4.30 -5.10 10.49
CA SER A 130 -5.27 -4.31 11.24
C SER A 130 -5.67 -4.97 12.58
N PHE A 131 -5.69 -6.29 12.64
CA PHE A 131 -5.89 -7.03 13.88
C PHE A 131 -4.82 -6.68 14.92
N LEU A 132 -3.55 -6.69 14.54
CA LEU A 132 -2.45 -6.40 15.45
C LEU A 132 -2.53 -4.97 16.01
N VAL A 133 -2.81 -3.99 15.14
CA VAL A 133 -2.93 -2.60 15.60
C VAL A 133 -4.24 -2.35 16.36
N GLY A 134 -5.29 -3.12 16.10
CA GLY A 134 -6.52 -3.14 16.89
C GLY A 134 -6.27 -3.62 18.32
N MET A 135 -5.46 -4.67 18.49
CA MET A 135 -5.00 -5.11 19.82
C MET A 135 -4.24 -3.99 20.54
N LEU A 136 -3.27 -3.36 19.87
CA LEU A 136 -2.49 -2.24 20.45
C LEU A 136 -3.41 -1.09 20.86
N ALA A 137 -4.39 -0.73 20.04
CA ALA A 137 -5.35 0.31 20.36
C ALA A 137 -6.12 0.01 21.65
N ALA A 138 -6.68 -1.19 21.77
CA ALA A 138 -7.44 -1.61 22.93
C ALA A 138 -6.60 -1.67 24.22
N LEU A 139 -5.35 -2.16 24.10
CA LEU A 139 -4.41 -2.26 25.21
C LEU A 139 -3.93 -0.87 25.68
N ALA A 140 -3.74 0.09 24.77
CA ALA A 140 -3.32 1.44 25.08
C ALA A 140 -4.46 2.34 25.57
N SER A 141 -5.70 2.04 25.19
CA SER A 141 -6.87 2.84 25.54
C SER A 141 -7.14 2.85 27.05
N LYS A 142 -7.29 4.06 27.60
CA LYS A 142 -7.67 4.30 29.00
C LYS A 142 -9.19 4.32 29.18
N THR A 143 -9.91 4.77 28.17
CA THR A 143 -11.39 4.90 28.21
C THR A 143 -12.10 3.60 27.82
N GLY A 144 -11.43 2.67 27.17
CA GLY A 144 -12.05 1.50 26.56
C GLY A 144 -12.81 1.83 25.26
N LYS A 145 -12.60 3.02 24.70
CA LYS A 145 -13.21 3.45 23.42
C LYS A 145 -12.12 3.76 22.43
N VAL A 146 -12.10 3.06 21.30
CA VAL A 146 -11.16 3.24 20.22
C VAL A 146 -11.89 3.61 18.93
N GLY A 147 -11.23 4.36 18.07
CA GLY A 147 -11.80 4.89 16.84
C GLY A 147 -11.15 4.31 15.58
N PHE A 148 -11.91 4.30 14.52
CA PHE A 148 -11.45 4.06 13.16
C PHE A 148 -11.99 5.16 12.27
N VAL A 149 -11.13 5.81 11.50
CA VAL A 149 -11.55 6.72 10.44
C VAL A 149 -10.94 6.22 9.14
N GLY A 150 -11.80 5.67 8.29
CA GLY A 150 -11.44 5.16 6.98
C GLY A 150 -11.63 6.22 5.89
N GLY A 151 -10.95 6.02 4.76
CA GLY A 151 -11.14 6.83 3.57
C GLY A 151 -12.48 6.55 2.88
N MET A 152 -12.43 6.06 1.66
CA MET A 152 -13.62 5.71 0.89
C MET A 152 -14.33 4.49 1.47
N ASP A 153 -15.67 4.55 1.61
CA ASP A 153 -16.47 3.42 2.08
C ASP A 153 -16.63 2.33 1.00
N ILE A 154 -15.67 1.42 0.96
CA ILE A 154 -15.59 0.30 0.03
C ILE A 154 -15.18 -0.99 0.76
N PRO A 155 -15.44 -2.19 0.20
CA PRO A 155 -15.09 -3.45 0.83
C PRO A 155 -13.61 -3.56 1.26
N LEU A 156 -12.68 -3.01 0.49
CA LEU A 156 -11.26 -2.97 0.83
C LEU A 156 -11.01 -2.22 2.16
N VAL A 157 -11.61 -1.04 2.36
CA VAL A 157 -11.44 -0.27 3.60
C VAL A 157 -12.18 -0.92 4.76
N ARG A 158 -13.34 -1.54 4.50
CA ARG A 158 -14.06 -2.34 5.49
C ARG A 158 -13.26 -3.56 5.96
N LYS A 159 -12.36 -4.10 5.12
CA LYS A 159 -11.43 -5.17 5.53
C LYS A 159 -10.46 -4.69 6.64
N PHE A 160 -9.92 -3.46 6.53
CA PHE A 160 -9.12 -2.85 7.60
C PHE A 160 -9.93 -2.70 8.89
N LEU A 161 -11.13 -2.13 8.78
CA LEU A 161 -12.03 -1.95 9.94
C LEU A 161 -12.33 -3.28 10.61
N CYS A 162 -12.70 -4.29 9.83
CA CYS A 162 -13.05 -5.62 10.33
C CYS A 162 -11.89 -6.27 11.11
N GLY A 163 -10.67 -6.23 10.56
CA GLY A 163 -9.49 -6.70 11.26
C GLY A 163 -9.22 -5.93 12.55
N TYR A 164 -9.33 -4.61 12.50
CA TYR A 164 -9.14 -3.72 13.65
C TYR A 164 -10.12 -4.03 14.77
N GLU A 165 -11.42 -4.17 14.46
CA GLU A 165 -12.45 -4.54 15.44
C GLU A 165 -12.21 -5.89 16.09
N GLN A 166 -11.85 -6.90 15.30
CA GLN A 166 -11.55 -8.23 15.79
C GLN A 166 -10.35 -8.20 16.75
N GLY A 167 -9.25 -7.54 16.37
CA GLY A 167 -8.07 -7.41 17.22
C GLY A 167 -8.33 -6.64 18.50
N ALA A 168 -9.10 -5.55 18.43
CA ALA A 168 -9.44 -4.76 19.59
C ALA A 168 -10.27 -5.58 20.60
N ARG A 169 -11.30 -6.31 20.15
CA ARG A 169 -12.13 -7.18 21.00
C ARG A 169 -11.38 -8.41 21.50
N TYR A 170 -10.44 -8.94 20.72
CA TYR A 170 -9.59 -10.03 21.16
C TYR A 170 -8.73 -9.65 22.38
N ALA A 171 -8.12 -8.46 22.34
CA ALA A 171 -7.31 -7.95 23.44
C ALA A 171 -8.14 -7.46 24.64
N ARG A 172 -9.35 -6.90 24.36
CA ARG A 172 -10.23 -6.34 25.38
C ARG A 172 -11.69 -6.53 24.98
N PRO A 173 -12.36 -7.61 25.43
CA PRO A 173 -13.73 -7.97 24.97
C PRO A 173 -14.78 -6.87 25.11
N GLN A 174 -14.63 -5.97 26.10
CA GLN A 174 -15.57 -4.88 26.38
C GLN A 174 -15.21 -3.56 25.65
N VAL A 175 -14.18 -3.54 24.81
CA VAL A 175 -13.80 -2.35 24.06
C VAL A 175 -14.93 -1.92 23.12
N GLN A 176 -15.18 -0.62 23.08
CA GLN A 176 -16.10 -0.03 22.10
C GLN A 176 -15.30 0.50 20.91
N VAL A 177 -15.65 0.05 19.71
CA VAL A 177 -15.04 0.53 18.47
C VAL A 177 -16.04 1.44 17.76
N MET A 178 -15.64 2.69 17.54
CA MET A 178 -16.39 3.67 16.77
C MET A 178 -15.77 3.83 15.40
N SER A 179 -16.57 3.77 14.34
CA SER A 179 -16.07 3.86 12.97
C SER A 179 -16.76 4.95 12.18
N SER A 180 -16.00 5.62 11.32
CA SER A 180 -16.49 6.61 10.37
C SER A 180 -15.73 6.46 9.06
N MET A 181 -16.37 6.79 7.93
CA MET A 181 -15.73 6.89 6.63
C MET A 181 -15.77 8.35 6.17
N THR A 182 -14.71 8.82 5.51
CA THR A 182 -14.61 10.22 5.09
C THR A 182 -15.45 10.52 3.86
N GLY A 183 -15.82 9.50 3.09
CA GLY A 183 -16.70 9.67 1.94
C GLY A 183 -16.91 8.40 1.13
N THR A 184 -17.57 8.55 -0.01
CA THR A 184 -17.87 7.46 -0.98
C THR A 184 -17.24 7.69 -2.35
N THR A 185 -16.46 8.77 -2.49
CA THR A 185 -15.77 9.15 -3.73
C THR A 185 -14.26 9.24 -3.50
N PRO A 186 -13.41 9.27 -4.54
CA PRO A 186 -11.97 9.40 -4.40
C PRO A 186 -11.48 10.62 -3.62
N ALA A 187 -12.28 11.69 -3.49
CA ALA A 187 -11.97 12.84 -2.65
C ALA A 187 -11.76 12.46 -1.17
N ALA A 188 -12.34 11.35 -0.73
CA ALA A 188 -12.16 10.80 0.62
C ALA A 188 -10.68 10.56 0.99
N TRP A 189 -9.79 10.41 0.03
CA TRP A 189 -8.37 10.16 0.26
C TRP A 189 -7.52 11.43 0.42
N THR A 190 -8.07 12.61 0.08
CA THR A 190 -7.33 13.88 0.00
C THR A 190 -8.03 15.03 0.74
N ASP A 191 -8.78 14.73 1.80
CA ASP A 191 -9.52 15.69 2.63
C ASP A 191 -9.12 15.62 4.10
N PRO A 192 -7.94 16.16 4.51
CA PRO A 192 -7.51 16.18 5.90
C PRO A 192 -8.48 16.92 6.84
N ALA A 193 -9.20 17.94 6.33
CA ALA A 193 -10.18 18.69 7.13
C ALA A 193 -11.33 17.77 7.57
N ARG A 194 -11.88 16.99 6.64
CA ARG A 194 -12.93 16.02 6.94
C ARG A 194 -12.44 14.94 7.92
N GLY A 195 -11.20 14.45 7.71
CA GLY A 195 -10.57 13.51 8.65
C GLY A 195 -10.49 14.06 10.06
N ALA A 196 -10.07 15.32 10.22
CA ALA A 196 -9.98 15.99 11.50
C ALA A 196 -11.35 16.19 12.17
N GLU A 197 -12.39 16.58 11.42
CA GLU A 197 -13.76 16.72 11.93
C GLU A 197 -14.31 15.42 12.53
N LEU A 198 -14.21 14.32 11.79
CA LEU A 198 -14.68 13.00 12.24
C LEU A 198 -13.91 12.53 13.47
N THR A 199 -12.60 12.78 13.50
CA THR A 199 -11.76 12.44 14.65
C THR A 199 -12.17 13.21 15.91
N LYS A 200 -12.38 14.54 15.80
CA LYS A 200 -12.88 15.38 16.91
C LYS A 200 -14.23 14.90 17.41
N ALA A 201 -15.14 14.51 16.50
CA ALA A 201 -16.45 13.99 16.89
C ALA A 201 -16.34 12.65 17.68
N GLN A 202 -15.45 11.75 17.28
CA GLN A 202 -15.19 10.50 18.00
C GLN A 202 -14.53 10.77 19.37
N ILE A 203 -13.56 11.68 19.44
CA ILE A 203 -12.90 12.08 20.69
C ILE A 203 -13.91 12.69 21.68
N ALA A 204 -14.83 13.52 21.20
CA ALA A 204 -15.90 14.08 22.03
C ALA A 204 -16.82 13.01 22.64
N GLN A 205 -16.90 11.83 22.03
CA GLN A 205 -17.62 10.66 22.53
C GLN A 205 -16.74 9.74 23.41
N GLY A 206 -15.50 10.16 23.69
CA GLY A 206 -14.59 9.49 24.61
C GLY A 206 -13.57 8.56 23.95
N VAL A 207 -13.44 8.56 22.62
CA VAL A 207 -12.37 7.83 21.94
C VAL A 207 -11.01 8.44 22.32
N ASP A 208 -10.03 7.59 22.61
CA ASP A 208 -8.67 8.03 22.99
C ASP A 208 -7.53 7.42 22.16
N VAL A 209 -7.86 6.51 21.25
CA VAL A 209 -6.95 5.99 20.21
C VAL A 209 -7.72 5.90 18.88
N VAL A 210 -7.20 6.51 17.80
CA VAL A 210 -7.87 6.53 16.48
C VAL A 210 -6.97 5.92 15.40
N PHE A 211 -7.47 4.93 14.66
CA PHE A 211 -6.79 4.38 13.49
C PHE A 211 -7.15 5.17 12.22
N ALA A 212 -6.14 5.74 11.56
CA ALA A 212 -6.26 6.62 10.39
C ALA A 212 -6.03 5.86 9.08
N ALA A 213 -7.00 5.07 8.61
CA ALA A 213 -6.90 4.29 7.38
C ALA A 213 -7.44 5.08 6.17
N ALA A 214 -6.81 6.22 5.83
CA ALA A 214 -7.42 7.22 4.94
C ALA A 214 -6.44 7.98 4.00
N GLY A 215 -5.27 7.41 3.68
CA GLY A 215 -4.29 8.08 2.81
C GLY A 215 -3.88 9.46 3.33
N THR A 216 -3.81 10.48 2.46
CA THR A 216 -3.46 11.87 2.84
C THR A 216 -4.45 12.46 3.86
N THR A 217 -5.72 12.07 3.82
CA THR A 217 -6.73 12.46 4.81
C THR A 217 -6.32 12.06 6.23
N GLY A 218 -5.54 10.98 6.38
CA GLY A 218 -4.97 10.51 7.64
C GLY A 218 -4.11 11.54 8.36
N LEU A 219 -3.49 12.47 7.65
CA LEU A 219 -2.71 13.55 8.26
C LEU A 219 -3.55 14.44 9.17
N GLY A 220 -4.77 14.77 8.72
CA GLY A 220 -5.73 15.54 9.54
C GLY A 220 -6.24 14.76 10.75
N ILE A 221 -6.44 13.44 10.60
CA ILE A 221 -6.85 12.55 11.70
C ILE A 221 -5.79 12.52 12.80
N MET A 222 -4.54 12.27 12.41
CA MET A 222 -3.41 12.21 13.35
C MET A 222 -3.14 13.56 14.02
N GLN A 223 -3.24 14.66 13.27
CA GLN A 223 -3.09 16.00 13.83
C GLN A 223 -4.19 16.29 14.86
N ALA A 224 -5.46 16.00 14.56
CA ALA A 224 -6.57 16.21 15.48
C ALA A 224 -6.44 15.37 16.77
N ALA A 225 -5.99 14.12 16.65
CA ALA A 225 -5.70 13.27 17.81
C ALA A 225 -4.60 13.85 18.67
N LYS A 226 -3.47 14.27 18.08
CA LYS A 226 -2.37 14.92 18.78
C LYS A 226 -2.82 16.19 19.52
N ASP A 227 -3.54 17.09 18.84
CA ASP A 227 -4.01 18.36 19.42
C ASP A 227 -4.92 18.14 20.62
N ALA A 228 -5.67 17.03 20.64
CA ALA A 228 -6.53 16.61 21.75
C ALA A 228 -5.78 15.81 22.84
N GLY A 229 -4.47 15.61 22.73
CA GLY A 229 -3.69 14.78 23.65
C GLY A 229 -4.09 13.29 23.61
N LYS A 230 -4.58 12.81 22.45
CA LYS A 230 -4.99 11.42 22.19
C LYS A 230 -3.96 10.71 21.30
N LEU A 231 -4.09 9.39 21.22
CA LEU A 231 -3.23 8.57 20.37
C LEU A 231 -3.86 8.35 19.00
N SER A 232 -3.02 8.19 18.00
CA SER A 232 -3.41 7.78 16.66
C SER A 232 -2.62 6.55 16.21
N ILE A 233 -3.11 5.88 15.17
CA ILE A 233 -2.41 4.80 14.47
C ILE A 233 -2.34 5.19 13.01
N GLY A 234 -1.12 5.15 12.43
CA GLY A 234 -0.87 5.41 11.02
C GLY A 234 -1.16 4.20 10.13
N VAL A 235 -1.06 4.40 8.82
CA VAL A 235 -1.36 3.35 7.81
C VAL A 235 -0.36 3.38 6.65
N ASP A 236 -0.20 2.24 5.98
CA ASP A 236 0.61 1.97 4.80
C ASP A 236 2.13 2.14 5.06
N SER A 237 2.58 3.37 5.26
CA SER A 237 3.96 3.70 5.63
C SER A 237 4.13 3.83 7.14
N ASN A 238 5.37 3.72 7.64
CA ASN A 238 5.66 4.10 9.01
C ASN A 238 5.50 5.62 9.18
N GLN A 239 4.43 6.03 9.84
CA GLN A 239 4.04 7.42 10.10
C GLN A 239 4.35 7.87 11.54
N ASN A 240 5.03 7.05 12.36
CA ASN A 240 5.31 7.34 13.76
C ASN A 240 6.07 8.68 13.95
N HIS A 241 6.95 9.00 13.01
CA HIS A 241 7.76 10.22 13.00
C HIS A 241 6.95 11.51 12.77
N LEU A 242 5.72 11.43 12.27
CA LEU A 242 4.89 12.62 12.01
C LEU A 242 4.45 13.29 13.30
N HIS A 243 4.17 12.51 14.34
CA HIS A 243 3.80 13.02 15.66
C HIS A 243 4.41 12.12 16.75
N PRO A 244 5.71 12.26 17.02
CA PRO A 244 6.40 11.46 18.05
C PRO A 244 5.69 11.55 19.41
N GLY A 245 5.44 10.40 20.04
CA GLY A 245 4.75 10.32 21.33
C GLY A 245 3.22 10.47 21.25
N SER A 246 2.63 10.64 20.03
CA SER A 246 1.18 10.65 19.79
C SER A 246 0.75 9.56 18.80
N VAL A 247 1.62 9.14 17.89
CA VAL A 247 1.35 7.98 17.03
C VAL A 247 1.78 6.72 17.77
N LEU A 248 0.79 5.92 18.20
CA LEU A 248 0.99 4.68 18.94
C LEU A 248 1.80 3.65 18.14
N THR A 249 1.47 3.53 16.87
CA THR A 249 2.12 2.68 15.87
C THR A 249 1.59 3.04 14.49
N SER A 250 2.09 2.36 13.45
CA SER A 250 1.54 2.41 12.09
C SER A 250 1.30 1.00 11.58
N MET A 251 0.13 0.71 11.02
CA MET A 251 -0.12 -0.53 10.29
C MET A 251 0.58 -0.44 8.95
N VAL A 252 1.75 -1.05 8.85
CA VAL A 252 2.59 -0.99 7.65
C VAL A 252 2.08 -1.99 6.62
N LYS A 253 1.73 -1.48 5.44
CA LYS A 253 1.37 -2.26 4.26
C LYS A 253 2.50 -2.16 3.25
N ARG A 254 3.15 -3.27 2.98
CA ARG A 254 4.39 -3.34 2.21
C ARG A 254 4.15 -3.18 0.69
N THR A 255 3.49 -2.09 0.32
CA THR A 255 3.34 -1.69 -1.09
C THR A 255 4.71 -1.49 -1.75
N ASP A 256 5.72 -1.07 -0.97
CA ASP A 256 7.12 -1.02 -1.39
C ASP A 256 7.64 -2.39 -1.85
N LEU A 257 7.30 -3.45 -1.13
CA LEU A 257 7.68 -4.82 -1.49
C LEU A 257 7.01 -5.26 -2.80
N ALA A 258 5.72 -4.96 -2.96
CA ALA A 258 4.97 -5.32 -4.17
C ALA A 258 5.54 -4.63 -5.43
N VAL A 259 5.81 -3.32 -5.37
CA VAL A 259 6.41 -2.58 -6.48
C VAL A 259 7.84 -3.07 -6.77
N TYR A 260 8.63 -3.27 -5.73
CA TYR A 260 9.99 -3.80 -5.87
C TYR A 260 9.99 -5.18 -6.54
N GLN A 261 9.09 -6.09 -6.13
CA GLN A 261 8.93 -7.40 -6.75
C GLN A 261 8.49 -7.31 -8.21
N ALA A 262 7.50 -6.46 -8.52
CA ALA A 262 7.03 -6.25 -9.89
C ALA A 262 8.16 -5.73 -10.80
N PHE A 263 8.99 -4.82 -10.32
CA PHE A 263 10.14 -4.29 -11.07
C PHE A 263 11.26 -5.32 -11.29
N LYS A 264 11.39 -6.30 -10.40
CA LYS A 264 12.30 -7.44 -10.59
C LYS A 264 11.79 -8.45 -11.62
N GLY A 265 10.49 -8.56 -11.79
CA GLY A 265 9.87 -9.44 -12.77
C GLY A 265 8.43 -9.77 -12.38
N VAL A 266 7.53 -9.60 -13.34
CA VAL A 266 6.09 -9.91 -13.18
C VAL A 266 5.87 -11.41 -13.40
N THR A 267 5.23 -12.04 -12.41
CA THR A 267 4.67 -13.39 -12.52
C THR A 267 3.14 -13.26 -12.58
N PRO A 268 2.51 -13.45 -13.73
CA PRO A 268 1.06 -13.28 -13.85
C PRO A 268 0.27 -14.13 -12.87
N GLY A 269 -0.88 -13.59 -12.45
CA GLY A 269 -1.76 -14.21 -11.45
C GLY A 269 -1.86 -13.38 -10.17
N ILE A 270 -2.40 -13.96 -9.12
CA ILE A 270 -2.63 -13.29 -7.85
C ILE A 270 -1.48 -13.59 -6.88
N THR A 271 -0.89 -12.53 -6.32
CA THR A 271 0.08 -12.59 -5.22
C THR A 271 -0.57 -11.98 -3.98
N ALA A 272 -0.94 -12.81 -3.02
CA ALA A 272 -1.52 -12.36 -1.75
C ALA A 272 -0.42 -12.18 -0.70
N LEU A 273 -0.34 -11.00 -0.11
CA LEU A 273 0.67 -10.60 0.87
C LEU A 273 0.00 -10.36 2.23
N GLY A 274 0.25 -11.25 3.18
CA GLY A 274 -0.19 -11.15 4.57
C GLY A 274 0.99 -11.01 5.52
N LEU A 275 0.76 -11.26 6.81
CA LEU A 275 1.81 -11.31 7.84
C LEU A 275 2.84 -12.39 7.53
N LYS A 276 2.41 -13.56 7.06
CA LYS A 276 3.27 -14.70 6.72
C LYS A 276 4.24 -14.38 5.59
N GLU A 277 3.78 -13.66 4.59
CA GLU A 277 4.58 -13.25 3.41
C GLU A 277 5.41 -11.97 3.67
N GLY A 278 5.33 -11.40 4.88
CA GLY A 278 5.98 -10.14 5.21
C GLY A 278 5.38 -8.93 4.50
N GLY A 279 4.12 -9.05 4.03
CA GLY A 279 3.38 -7.99 3.35
C GLY A 279 2.76 -6.97 4.28
N LEU A 280 2.63 -7.31 5.55
CA LEU A 280 2.04 -6.47 6.59
C LEU A 280 2.89 -6.51 7.85
N ASP A 281 2.84 -5.41 8.61
CA ASP A 281 3.51 -5.29 9.90
C ASP A 281 2.88 -4.18 10.74
N TYR A 282 3.33 -4.01 11.98
CA TYR A 282 3.15 -2.79 12.75
C TYR A 282 4.50 -2.17 13.10
N ALA A 283 4.58 -0.85 13.05
CA ALA A 283 5.85 -0.14 13.21
C ALA A 283 6.24 0.03 14.69
N MET A 284 7.51 -0.26 14.99
CA MET A 284 8.15 0.02 16.28
C MET A 284 9.47 0.73 16.04
N ASP A 285 9.63 1.92 16.61
CA ASP A 285 10.84 2.74 16.53
C ASP A 285 10.97 3.66 17.75
N GLU A 286 11.95 4.57 17.71
CA GLU A 286 12.23 5.53 18.79
C GLU A 286 11.07 6.50 19.08
N HIS A 287 10.19 6.75 18.09
CA HIS A 287 9.09 7.71 18.21
C HIS A 287 7.91 7.16 19.04
N ASN A 288 7.74 5.84 19.05
CA ASN A 288 6.65 5.19 19.77
C ASN A 288 7.07 4.19 20.85
N ALA A 289 8.36 3.99 21.06
CA ALA A 289 8.90 3.02 22.01
C ALA A 289 8.35 3.16 23.44
N LYS A 290 8.03 4.39 23.86
CA LYS A 290 7.47 4.67 25.20
C LYS A 290 5.95 4.44 25.29
N LEU A 291 5.26 4.30 24.16
CA LEU A 291 3.81 4.12 24.10
C LEU A 291 3.39 2.65 24.14
N VAL A 292 4.28 1.77 23.68
CA VAL A 292 4.02 0.32 23.61
C VAL A 292 4.86 -0.39 24.66
N SER A 293 4.22 -0.87 25.72
CA SER A 293 4.91 -1.60 26.79
C SER A 293 5.42 -2.96 26.31
N ALA A 294 6.37 -3.53 27.05
CA ALA A 294 6.89 -4.87 26.77
C ALA A 294 5.77 -5.95 26.82
N ASP A 295 4.79 -5.79 27.73
CA ASP A 295 3.65 -6.69 27.84
C ASP A 295 2.70 -6.57 26.64
N MET A 296 2.37 -5.35 26.21
CA MET A 296 1.60 -5.11 24.99
C MET A 296 2.27 -5.78 23.77
N LYS A 297 3.57 -5.56 23.60
CA LYS A 297 4.35 -6.16 22.51
C LYS A 297 4.30 -7.69 22.58
N LYS A 298 4.49 -8.27 23.77
CA LYS A 298 4.44 -9.73 23.97
C LYS A 298 3.09 -10.32 23.54
N GLN A 299 1.98 -9.69 23.92
CA GLN A 299 0.64 -10.14 23.56
C GLN A 299 0.42 -10.08 22.04
N VAL A 300 0.82 -8.96 21.40
CA VAL A 300 0.65 -8.78 19.95
C VAL A 300 1.53 -9.76 19.15
N GLU A 301 2.77 -10.00 19.58
CA GLU A 301 3.64 -10.98 18.91
C GLU A 301 3.14 -12.41 19.06
N ALA A 302 2.51 -12.78 20.19
CA ALA A 302 1.86 -14.07 20.34
C ALA A 302 0.69 -14.23 19.36
N ALA A 303 -0.17 -13.23 19.25
CA ALA A 303 -1.27 -13.22 18.29
C ALA A 303 -0.76 -13.25 16.83
N ARG A 304 0.29 -12.51 16.52
CA ARG A 304 0.96 -12.55 15.21
C ARG A 304 1.39 -13.99 14.85
N ALA A 305 2.06 -14.68 15.76
CA ALA A 305 2.50 -16.06 15.54
C ALA A 305 1.30 -17.02 15.33
N ASP A 306 0.23 -16.83 16.10
CA ASP A 306 -0.99 -17.63 15.97
C ASP A 306 -1.72 -17.36 14.64
N ILE A 307 -1.75 -16.10 14.15
CA ILE A 307 -2.30 -15.76 12.83
C ILE A 307 -1.47 -16.40 11.72
N ILE A 308 -0.15 -16.24 11.76
CA ILE A 308 0.78 -16.79 10.75
C ILE A 308 0.68 -18.32 10.67
N SER A 309 0.52 -18.99 11.81
CA SER A 309 0.36 -20.45 11.86
C SER A 309 -1.05 -20.93 11.49
N GLY A 310 -2.02 -20.02 11.34
CA GLY A 310 -3.43 -20.35 11.10
C GLY A 310 -4.22 -20.78 12.33
N LYS A 311 -3.61 -20.75 13.52
CA LYS A 311 -4.27 -21.10 14.78
C LYS A 311 -5.29 -20.04 15.20
N LEU A 312 -5.05 -18.77 14.88
CA LEU A 312 -5.96 -17.66 15.10
C LEU A 312 -6.43 -17.14 13.74
N PRO A 313 -7.62 -17.57 13.26
CA PRO A 313 -8.19 -17.06 12.04
C PRO A 313 -8.71 -15.63 12.23
N VAL A 314 -8.41 -14.75 11.29
CA VAL A 314 -8.97 -13.40 11.22
C VAL A 314 -9.94 -13.32 10.04
N VAL A 315 -11.17 -12.90 10.28
CA VAL A 315 -12.21 -12.83 9.25
C VAL A 315 -11.87 -11.75 8.23
N ASP A 316 -11.84 -12.12 6.95
CA ASP A 316 -11.73 -11.20 5.83
C ASP A 316 -13.12 -10.73 5.41
N PHE A 317 -13.42 -9.45 5.57
CA PHE A 317 -14.70 -8.84 5.19
C PHE A 317 -15.03 -9.06 3.71
N THR A 318 -14.02 -9.05 2.82
CA THR A 318 -14.24 -9.20 1.37
C THR A 318 -14.68 -10.62 0.97
N VAL A 319 -14.44 -11.60 1.84
CA VAL A 319 -14.86 -13.00 1.64
C VAL A 319 -16.18 -13.29 2.37
N ALA A 320 -16.25 -12.88 3.64
CA ALA A 320 -17.39 -13.19 4.49
C ALA A 320 -18.57 -12.21 4.34
N ASN A 321 -18.33 -11.03 3.78
CA ASN A 321 -19.25 -9.88 3.73
C ASN A 321 -19.83 -9.51 5.13
N ALA A 322 -19.07 -9.82 6.16
CA ALA A 322 -19.38 -9.57 7.56
C ALA A 322 -18.09 -9.58 8.39
N CYS A 323 -18.11 -8.99 9.59
CA CYS A 323 -17.01 -8.99 10.56
C CYS A 323 -17.18 -9.99 11.72
N LYS A 324 -18.15 -10.86 11.63
CA LYS A 324 -18.49 -11.85 12.67
C LYS A 324 -18.57 -13.25 12.10
#